data_3cb83e13aa7388ab3dc8b50be21b3989
#
_entry.id   3cb83e13aa7388ab3dc8b50be21b3989
#
_cell.length_a   1.000
_cell.length_b   1.000
_cell.length_c   1.000
_cell.angle_alpha   90.00
_cell.angle_beta   90.00
_cell.angle_gamma   90.00
#
_symmetry.space_group_name_H-M   'P 1'
#
loop_
_entity.id
_entity.type
_entity.pdbx_description
1 polymer ?
#
loop_
_entity_poly.entity_id
_entity_poly.type
_entity_poly.pdbx_seq_one_letter_code
_entity_poly.pdbx_strand_id
1 'polypeptide(L)'
;MKNVAREPEIVDLAMLLNKMGAIVKGAGTETLTITGVDSLHGAEHDVVQDRIEAGTFMVATAMTSGNVLVKDAIWEHNRPLISKLIEMGVTVIDEPEGIRVIADTAKLK
;
A
#
# COMPACT_ATOMS: atom_id res chain seq x y z
N MET A 1 5.23 8.29 -20.92
CA MET A 1 4.32 7.10 -20.89
C MET A 1 2.99 7.52 -20.34
N LYS A 2 1.92 7.20 -21.03
CA LYS A 2 0.54 7.50 -20.61
C LYS A 2 -0.17 6.22 -20.17
N ASN A 3 -1.19 6.37 -19.35
CA ASN A 3 -2.00 5.25 -18.83
C ASN A 3 -1.14 4.19 -18.14
N VAL A 4 -0.21 4.64 -17.30
CA VAL A 4 0.68 3.76 -16.54
C VAL A 4 0.03 3.32 -15.23
N ALA A 5 0.60 2.30 -14.61
CA ALA A 5 0.22 1.85 -13.27
C ALA A 5 0.45 2.96 -12.25
N ARG A 6 -0.46 3.07 -11.28
CA ARG A 6 -0.48 4.12 -10.25
C ARG A 6 -0.32 3.60 -8.83
N GLU A 7 -0.03 2.32 -8.68
CA GLU A 7 0.05 1.67 -7.37
C GLU A 7 1.17 2.28 -6.50
N PRO A 8 1.06 2.16 -5.17
CA PRO A 8 2.05 2.71 -4.24
C PRO A 8 3.48 2.25 -4.49
N GLU A 9 3.68 1.01 -4.91
CA GLU A 9 5.00 0.46 -5.22
C GLU A 9 5.65 1.15 -6.42
N ILE A 10 4.88 1.68 -7.36
CA ILE A 10 5.40 2.47 -8.49
C ILE A 10 5.91 3.82 -7.99
N VAL A 11 5.17 4.46 -7.07
CA VAL A 11 5.60 5.72 -6.44
C VAL A 11 6.89 5.50 -5.65
N ASP A 12 6.97 4.39 -4.90
CA ASP A 12 8.15 4.04 -4.11
C ASP A 12 9.38 3.83 -4.99
N LEU A 13 9.23 3.09 -6.09
CA LEU A 13 10.31 2.88 -7.06
C LEU A 13 10.78 4.22 -7.65
N ALA A 14 9.86 5.09 -8.02
CA ALA A 14 10.20 6.41 -8.55
C ALA A 14 10.98 7.24 -7.52
N MET A 15 10.61 7.17 -6.23
CA MET A 15 11.34 7.84 -5.15
C MET A 15 12.77 7.34 -5.04
N LEU A 16 12.97 6.02 -5.10
CA LEU A 16 14.31 5.43 -5.08
C LEU A 16 15.14 5.91 -6.27
N LEU A 17 14.57 5.83 -7.47
CA LEU A 17 15.27 6.25 -8.70
C LEU A 17 15.65 7.73 -8.67
N ASN A 18 14.77 8.60 -8.17
CA ASN A 18 15.08 10.02 -8.02
C ASN A 18 16.21 10.25 -7.02
N LYS A 19 16.27 9.47 -5.93
CA LYS A 19 17.39 9.53 -4.98
C LYS A 19 18.71 9.10 -5.62
N MET A 20 18.66 8.23 -6.61
CA MET A 20 19.83 7.76 -7.35
C MET A 20 20.29 8.73 -8.45
N GLY A 21 19.58 9.82 -8.66
CA GLY A 21 19.91 10.82 -9.66
C GLY A 21 19.07 10.78 -10.94
N ALA A 22 18.11 9.87 -11.03
CA ALA A 22 17.17 9.85 -12.15
C ALA A 22 16.18 11.02 -12.04
N ILE A 23 15.51 11.31 -13.14
CA ILE A 23 14.46 12.34 -13.20
C ILE A 23 13.17 11.64 -13.62
N VAL A 24 12.34 11.28 -12.63
CA VAL A 24 11.07 10.61 -12.84
C VAL A 24 9.96 11.46 -12.21
N LYS A 25 9.00 11.88 -13.03
CA LYS A 25 7.89 12.74 -12.61
C LYS A 25 6.56 12.10 -12.96
N GLY A 26 5.53 12.41 -12.18
CA GLY A 26 4.17 11.95 -12.43
C GLY A 26 3.88 10.54 -11.89
N ALA A 27 4.75 9.96 -11.07
CA ALA A 27 4.46 8.69 -10.42
C ALA A 27 3.22 8.83 -9.51
N GLY A 28 2.31 7.86 -9.58
CA GLY A 28 1.01 7.93 -8.90
C GLY A 28 -0.07 8.59 -9.73
N THR A 29 0.25 9.08 -10.91
CA THR A 29 -0.70 9.63 -11.88
C THR A 29 -0.74 8.76 -13.14
N GLU A 30 -1.64 9.07 -14.06
CA GLU A 30 -1.76 8.29 -15.30
C GLU A 30 -0.62 8.53 -16.31
N THR A 31 0.16 9.59 -16.11
CA THR A 31 1.25 9.97 -17.03
C THR A 31 2.57 9.99 -16.28
N LEU A 32 3.51 9.17 -16.73
CA LEU A 32 4.85 9.08 -16.18
C LEU A 32 5.84 9.70 -17.18
N THR A 33 6.64 10.64 -16.70
CA THR A 33 7.67 11.29 -17.49
C THR A 33 9.04 10.95 -16.94
N ILE A 34 9.89 10.35 -17.77
CA ILE A 34 11.27 10.01 -17.41
C ILE A 34 12.20 10.81 -18.31
N THR A 35 13.05 11.63 -17.69
CA THR A 35 14.10 12.36 -18.42
C THR A 35 15.40 11.58 -18.24
N GLY A 36 16.01 11.18 -19.36
CA GLY A 36 17.27 10.43 -19.32
C GLY A 36 18.40 11.22 -18.69
N VAL A 37 19.30 10.51 -18.00
CA VAL A 37 20.51 11.07 -17.40
C VAL A 37 21.73 10.24 -17.78
N ASP A 38 22.92 10.84 -17.68
CA ASP A 38 24.16 10.17 -18.10
C ASP A 38 24.61 9.08 -17.12
N SER A 39 24.31 9.24 -15.82
CA SER A 39 24.73 8.27 -14.82
C SER A 39 23.81 8.31 -13.59
N LEU A 40 23.81 7.21 -12.86
CA LEU A 40 23.11 7.09 -11.58
C LEU A 40 24.14 6.77 -10.50
N HIS A 41 23.80 7.06 -9.25
CA HIS A 41 24.63 6.75 -8.06
C HIS A 41 23.82 5.94 -7.07
N GLY A 42 24.51 5.37 -6.05
CA GLY A 42 23.84 4.66 -4.97
C GLY A 42 23.03 5.60 -4.07
N ALA A 43 22.03 5.04 -3.42
CA ALA A 43 21.18 5.78 -2.49
C ALA A 43 20.68 4.85 -1.37
N GLU A 44 20.32 5.44 -0.24
CA GLU A 44 19.63 4.75 0.83
C GLU A 44 18.12 5.01 0.71
N HIS A 45 17.32 3.97 0.87
CA HIS A 45 15.89 4.06 0.73
C HIS A 45 15.19 2.99 1.57
N ASP A 46 14.20 3.40 2.34
CA ASP A 46 13.32 2.47 3.04
C ASP A 46 12.16 2.08 2.12
N VAL A 47 12.14 0.82 1.73
CA VAL A 47 11.11 0.28 0.85
C VAL A 47 9.76 0.30 1.56
N VAL A 48 8.72 0.73 0.85
CA VAL A 48 7.36 0.71 1.37
C VAL A 48 6.94 -0.74 1.68
N GLN A 49 6.12 -0.92 2.73
CA GLN A 49 5.62 -2.25 3.06
C GLN A 49 4.71 -2.80 1.97
N ASP A 50 4.64 -4.14 1.89
CA ASP A 50 3.83 -4.83 0.89
C ASP A 50 2.35 -4.74 1.25
N ARG A 51 1.59 -3.96 0.48
CA ARG A 51 0.13 -3.81 0.67
C ARG A 51 -0.63 -5.11 0.41
N ILE A 52 -0.12 -5.97 -0.46
CA ILE A 52 -0.74 -7.26 -0.78
C ILE A 52 -0.61 -8.21 0.42
N GLU A 53 0.57 -8.28 1.02
CA GLU A 53 0.80 -9.08 2.23
C GLU A 53 -0.08 -8.58 3.38
N ALA A 54 -0.09 -7.27 3.63
CA ALA A 54 -0.93 -6.67 4.65
C ALA A 54 -2.41 -7.00 4.43
N GLY A 55 -2.90 -6.85 3.20
CA GLY A 55 -4.28 -7.19 2.82
C GLY A 55 -4.60 -8.66 3.02
N THR A 56 -3.67 -9.55 2.74
CA THR A 56 -3.82 -10.99 2.94
C THR A 56 -4.09 -11.32 4.42
N PHE A 57 -3.33 -10.72 5.34
CA PHE A 57 -3.54 -10.94 6.77
C PHE A 57 -4.85 -10.30 7.26
N MET A 58 -5.26 -9.17 6.70
CA MET A 58 -6.57 -8.58 7.00
C MET A 58 -7.71 -9.52 6.64
N VAL A 59 -7.65 -10.13 5.45
CA VAL A 59 -8.67 -11.09 4.99
C VAL A 59 -8.66 -12.36 5.86
N ALA A 60 -7.46 -12.86 6.18
CA ALA A 60 -7.33 -14.03 7.06
C ALA A 60 -7.96 -13.77 8.44
N THR A 61 -7.78 -12.57 8.98
CA THR A 61 -8.41 -12.15 10.24
C THR A 61 -9.93 -12.15 10.13
N ALA A 62 -10.46 -11.61 9.04
CA ALA A 62 -11.91 -11.58 8.80
C ALA A 62 -12.50 -12.98 8.71
N MET A 63 -11.78 -13.92 8.08
CA MET A 63 -12.23 -15.31 7.89
C MET A 63 -12.23 -16.13 9.18
N THR A 64 -11.47 -15.74 10.18
CA THR A 64 -11.22 -16.55 11.38
C THR A 64 -11.73 -15.93 12.68
N SER A 65 -12.58 -14.90 12.61
CA SER A 65 -13.09 -14.18 13.77
C SER A 65 -11.98 -13.63 14.67
N GLY A 66 -10.91 -13.13 14.06
CA GLY A 66 -9.73 -12.68 14.78
C GLY A 66 -9.81 -11.23 15.26
N ASN A 67 -8.81 -10.85 16.03
CA ASN A 67 -8.51 -9.47 16.41
C ASN A 67 -7.01 -9.30 16.26
N VAL A 68 -6.57 -8.68 15.17
CA VAL A 68 -5.15 -8.60 14.80
C VAL A 68 -4.77 -7.17 14.43
N LEU A 69 -3.62 -6.74 14.93
CA LEU A 69 -2.98 -5.50 14.48
C LEU A 69 -1.96 -5.83 13.40
N VAL A 70 -2.19 -5.35 12.18
CA VAL A 70 -1.21 -5.46 11.09
C VAL A 70 -0.29 -4.25 11.20
N LYS A 71 0.89 -4.46 11.77
CA LYS A 71 1.84 -3.38 12.03
C LYS A 71 2.35 -2.75 10.74
N ASP A 72 2.61 -1.46 10.81
CA ASP A 72 3.17 -0.65 9.73
C ASP A 72 2.34 -0.62 8.44
N ALA A 73 1.16 -1.23 8.44
CA ALA A 73 0.26 -1.17 7.30
C ALA A 73 -0.27 0.26 7.13
N ILE A 74 -0.38 0.69 5.88
CA ILE A 74 -0.83 2.03 5.53
C ILE A 74 -2.27 1.95 5.02
N TRP A 75 -3.17 2.70 5.67
CA TRP A 75 -4.60 2.73 5.33
C TRP A 75 -4.85 3.04 3.85
N GLU A 76 -4.19 4.08 3.34
CA GLU A 76 -4.39 4.54 1.95
C GLU A 76 -4.03 3.48 0.91
N HIS A 77 -3.02 2.63 1.20
CA HIS A 77 -2.57 1.59 0.28
C HIS A 77 -3.57 0.45 0.14
N ASN A 78 -4.42 0.25 1.16
CA ASN A 78 -5.43 -0.82 1.19
C ASN A 78 -6.86 -0.30 1.24
N ARG A 79 -7.08 0.96 0.92
CA ARG A 79 -8.40 1.61 1.03
C ARG A 79 -9.53 0.82 0.35
N PRO A 80 -9.39 0.33 -0.90
CA PRO A 80 -10.46 -0.44 -1.53
C PRO A 80 -10.81 -1.73 -0.77
N LEU A 81 -9.79 -2.46 -0.31
CA LEU A 81 -10.00 -3.69 0.48
C LEU A 81 -10.65 -3.36 1.81
N ILE A 82 -10.17 -2.34 2.52
CA ILE A 82 -10.72 -1.91 3.81
C ILE A 82 -12.18 -1.53 3.67
N SER A 83 -12.54 -0.79 2.62
CA SER A 83 -13.93 -0.41 2.35
C SER A 83 -14.82 -1.64 2.19
N LYS A 84 -14.35 -2.67 1.49
CA LYS A 84 -15.10 -3.93 1.32
C LYS A 84 -15.25 -4.69 2.62
N LEU A 85 -14.19 -4.76 3.42
CA LEU A 85 -14.24 -5.41 4.74
C LEU A 85 -15.24 -4.74 5.66
N ILE A 86 -15.25 -3.41 5.71
CA ILE A 86 -16.21 -2.65 6.51
C ILE A 86 -17.64 -2.91 6.03
N GLU A 87 -17.86 -2.90 4.73
CA GLU A 87 -19.16 -3.21 4.11
C GLU A 87 -19.68 -4.60 4.51
N MET A 88 -18.76 -5.56 4.67
CA MET A 88 -19.09 -6.93 5.09
C MET A 88 -19.36 -7.06 6.59
N GLY A 89 -19.13 -6.03 7.39
CA GLY A 89 -19.35 -6.06 8.82
C GLY A 89 -18.09 -6.22 9.66
N VAL A 90 -16.91 -6.18 9.04
CA VAL A 90 -15.63 -6.22 9.75
C VAL A 90 -15.31 -4.83 10.33
N THR A 91 -14.81 -4.79 11.56
CA THR A 91 -14.33 -3.54 12.15
C THR A 91 -12.86 -3.34 11.79
N VAL A 92 -12.56 -2.22 11.17
CA VAL A 92 -11.18 -1.87 10.76
C VAL A 92 -10.85 -0.50 11.32
N ILE A 93 -9.77 -0.41 12.08
CA ILE A 93 -9.37 0.81 12.79
C ILE A 93 -7.97 1.22 12.36
N ASP A 94 -7.82 2.48 11.99
CA ASP A 94 -6.49 3.06 11.70
C ASP A 94 -5.83 3.47 13.03
N GLU A 95 -4.82 2.72 13.45
CA GLU A 95 -4.08 2.98 14.67
C GLU A 95 -2.69 3.54 14.35
N PRO A 96 -2.03 4.23 15.32
CA PRO A 96 -0.69 4.79 15.08
C PRO A 96 0.35 3.75 14.68
N GLU A 97 0.20 2.50 15.12
CA GLU A 97 1.16 1.43 14.85
C GLU A 97 0.81 0.59 13.62
N GLY A 98 -0.35 0.81 13.02
CA GLY A 98 -0.81 0.03 11.87
C GLY A 98 -2.32 -0.01 11.76
N ILE A 99 -2.84 -1.09 11.20
CA ILE A 99 -4.28 -1.28 11.00
C ILE A 99 -4.76 -2.45 11.85
N ARG A 100 -5.74 -2.18 12.72
CA ARG A 100 -6.38 -3.23 13.52
C ARG A 100 -7.63 -3.74 12.83
N VAL A 101 -7.73 -5.06 12.74
CA VAL A 101 -8.87 -5.75 12.14
C VAL A 101 -9.53 -6.61 13.22
N ILE A 102 -10.82 -6.42 13.42
CA ILE A 102 -11.62 -7.18 14.38
C ILE A 102 -12.82 -7.74 13.64
N ALA A 103 -12.96 -9.05 13.65
CA ALA A 103 -14.03 -9.72 12.94
C ALA A 103 -14.78 -10.71 13.84
N ASP A 104 -16.07 -10.82 13.58
CA ASP A 104 -16.91 -11.89 14.09
C ASP A 104 -17.64 -12.49 12.88
N THR A 105 -17.28 -13.72 12.51
CA THR A 105 -17.81 -14.36 11.30
C THR A 105 -19.34 -14.51 11.34
N ALA A 106 -19.94 -14.57 12.54
CA ALA A 106 -21.40 -14.62 12.69
C ALA A 106 -22.09 -13.32 12.24
N LYS A 107 -21.36 -12.20 12.14
CA LYS A 107 -21.87 -10.88 11.76
C LYS A 107 -21.51 -10.48 10.33
N LEU A 108 -20.78 -11.29 9.61
CA LEU A 108 -20.41 -10.98 8.23
C LEU A 108 -21.61 -11.06 7.28
N LYS A 109 -21.61 -10.22 6.31
CA LYS A 109 -22.67 -10.09 5.30
C LYS A 109 -22.23 -10.59 3.94
#